data_2f4ad2d4a2faebd071e22420ce139a32
#
_entry.id   2f4ad2d4a2faebd071e22420ce139a32
#
_cell.length_a   1.000
_cell.length_b   1.000
_cell.length_c   1.000
_cell.angle_alpha   90.00
_cell.angle_beta   90.00
_cell.angle_gamma   90.00
#
_symmetry.space_group_name_H-M   'P 1'
#
loop_
_entity.id
_entity.type
_entity.pdbx_description
1 polymer ?
#
loop_
_entity_poly.entity_id
_entity_poly.type
_entity_poly.pdbx_seq_one_letter_code
_entity_poly.pdbx_strand_id
1 'polypeptide(L)'
;MISLKLIIAIIQDEYISKVIKALMENKIRTTKLSSTGGFLKAGNTTLFIGVEEDQIDRVVDLIKAETHSKNVKAGNDEITVGGANLFVMDIDQYLKI
;
A
#
# COMPACT_ATOMS: atom_id res chain seq x y z
N MET A 1 12.63 20.82 -9.23
CA MET A 1 13.23 19.48 -9.24
C MET A 1 12.19 18.47 -8.79
N ILE A 2 11.98 17.41 -9.57
CA ILE A 2 11.01 16.38 -9.23
C ILE A 2 11.61 15.47 -8.17
N SER A 3 10.93 15.35 -7.03
CA SER A 3 11.35 14.46 -5.96
C SER A 3 10.52 13.18 -6.02
N LEU A 4 11.15 12.07 -6.38
CA LEU A 4 10.48 10.79 -6.50
C LEU A 4 10.50 10.03 -5.18
N LYS A 5 9.38 9.40 -4.87
CA LYS A 5 9.21 8.59 -3.68
C LYS A 5 8.72 7.22 -4.05
N LEU A 6 9.13 6.23 -3.27
CA LEU A 6 8.62 4.87 -3.37
C LEU A 6 7.75 4.59 -2.16
N ILE A 7 6.50 4.21 -2.40
CA ILE A 7 5.64 3.73 -1.34
C ILE A 7 5.58 2.21 -1.44
N ILE A 8 5.97 1.55 -0.36
CA ILE A 8 5.78 0.11 -0.23
C ILE A 8 4.55 -0.09 0.62
N ALA A 9 3.49 -0.63 0.02
CA ALA A 9 2.21 -0.82 0.68
C ALA A 9 1.95 -2.31 0.88
N ILE A 10 1.81 -2.71 2.14
CA ILE A 10 1.46 -4.08 2.51
C ILE A 10 -0.01 -4.07 2.89
N ILE A 11 -0.85 -4.71 2.08
CA ILE A 11 -2.30 -4.59 2.16
C ILE A 11 -2.93 -5.96 2.34
N GLN A 12 -3.89 -6.07 3.25
CA GLN A 12 -4.63 -7.32 3.44
C GLN A 12 -5.34 -7.72 2.14
N ASP A 13 -5.31 -9.01 1.84
CA ASP A 13 -5.84 -9.53 0.57
C ASP A 13 -7.31 -9.19 0.34
N GLU A 14 -8.10 -9.02 1.41
CA GLU A 14 -9.51 -8.65 1.28
C GLU A 14 -9.71 -7.26 0.67
N TYR A 15 -8.72 -6.38 0.74
CA TYR A 15 -8.82 -5.01 0.22
C TYR A 15 -8.04 -4.78 -1.07
N ILE A 16 -7.18 -5.72 -1.46
CA ILE A 16 -6.19 -5.46 -2.51
C ILE A 16 -6.81 -5.10 -3.85
N SER A 17 -7.88 -5.77 -4.26
CA SER A 17 -8.52 -5.50 -5.55
C SER A 17 -9.09 -4.09 -5.63
N LYS A 18 -9.72 -3.62 -4.54
CA LYS A 18 -10.28 -2.27 -4.48
C LYS A 18 -9.18 -1.21 -4.47
N VAL A 19 -8.10 -1.48 -3.74
CA VAL A 19 -6.96 -0.56 -3.68
C VAL A 19 -6.32 -0.41 -5.06
N ILE A 20 -6.04 -1.51 -5.74
CA ILE A 20 -5.44 -1.47 -7.07
C ILE A 20 -6.36 -0.71 -8.04
N LYS A 21 -7.66 -0.97 -7.98
CA LYS A 21 -8.62 -0.28 -8.85
C LYS A 21 -8.60 1.23 -8.61
N ALA A 22 -8.61 1.65 -7.35
CA ALA A 22 -8.58 3.07 -7.01
C ALA A 22 -7.30 3.75 -7.50
N LEU A 23 -6.17 3.09 -7.35
CA LEU A 23 -4.89 3.63 -7.80
C LEU A 23 -4.85 3.74 -9.33
N MET A 24 -5.33 2.73 -10.04
CA MET A 24 -5.36 2.74 -11.50
C MET A 24 -6.31 3.81 -12.05
N GLU A 25 -7.47 3.98 -11.43
CA GLU A 25 -8.44 5.02 -11.84
C GLU A 25 -7.85 6.42 -11.68
N ASN A 26 -6.94 6.60 -10.75
CA ASN A 26 -6.26 7.86 -10.51
C ASN A 26 -4.91 7.97 -11.24
N LYS A 27 -4.64 7.05 -12.16
CA LYS A 27 -3.43 7.02 -12.99
C LYS A 27 -2.14 6.94 -12.18
N ILE A 28 -2.18 6.22 -11.08
CA ILE A 28 -1.01 6.02 -10.22
C ILE A 28 -0.39 4.68 -10.59
N ARG A 29 0.90 4.71 -10.93
CA ARG A 29 1.63 3.49 -11.29
C ARG A 29 1.84 2.61 -10.07
N THR A 30 1.44 1.36 -10.21
CA THR A 30 1.49 0.39 -9.12
C THR A 30 1.99 -0.95 -9.64
N THR A 31 2.96 -1.52 -8.96
CA THR A 31 3.46 -2.86 -9.26
C THR A 31 3.09 -3.79 -8.12
N LYS A 32 2.36 -4.84 -8.44
CA LYS A 32 1.98 -5.87 -7.47
C LYS A 32 3.07 -6.93 -7.41
N LEU A 33 3.56 -7.22 -6.21
CA LEU A 33 4.52 -8.28 -6.01
C LEU A 33 3.79 -9.57 -5.67
N SER A 34 4.08 -10.62 -6.42
CA SER A 34 3.56 -11.95 -6.11
C SER A 34 4.34 -12.52 -4.93
N SER A 35 3.64 -12.92 -3.88
CA SER A 35 4.28 -13.57 -2.77
C SER A 35 4.37 -15.07 -3.03
N THR A 36 5.50 -15.51 -3.57
CA THR A 36 5.82 -16.94 -3.62
C THR A 36 7.01 -17.15 -2.72
N GLY A 37 6.95 -18.11 -1.81
CA GLY A 37 8.11 -18.51 -1.04
C GLY A 37 8.31 -17.87 0.32
N GLY A 38 7.27 -17.38 0.95
CA GLY A 38 7.31 -17.03 2.37
C GLY A 38 8.00 -15.72 2.74
N PHE A 39 8.35 -14.89 1.79
CA PHE A 39 8.93 -13.58 2.08
C PHE A 39 7.90 -12.65 2.70
N LEU A 40 6.64 -12.78 2.29
CA LEU A 40 5.56 -11.96 2.79
C LEU A 40 4.61 -12.80 3.65
N LYS A 41 4.09 -12.19 4.69
CA LYS A 41 3.14 -12.85 5.58
C LYS A 41 1.90 -13.26 4.79
N ALA A 42 1.42 -14.48 4.99
CA ALA A 42 0.21 -14.99 4.34
C ALA A 42 -0.98 -14.06 4.64
N GLY A 43 -1.83 -13.84 3.62
CA GLY A 43 -3.01 -12.98 3.74
C GLY A 43 -2.77 -11.53 3.39
N ASN A 44 -1.55 -11.16 2.98
CA ASN A 44 -1.21 -9.80 2.57
C ASN A 44 -0.58 -9.77 1.18
N THR A 45 -0.77 -8.67 0.50
CA THR A 45 -0.14 -8.41 -0.81
C THR A 45 0.68 -7.14 -0.73
N THR A 46 1.85 -7.13 -1.34
CA THR A 46 2.72 -5.96 -1.36
C THR A 46 2.62 -5.25 -2.71
N LEU A 47 2.49 -3.93 -2.65
CA LEU A 47 2.49 -3.06 -3.83
C LEU A 47 3.69 -2.13 -3.76
N PHE A 48 4.34 -1.92 -4.90
CA PHE A 48 5.33 -0.87 -5.08
C PHE A 48 4.68 0.26 -5.87
N ILE A 49 4.65 1.47 -5.29
CA ILE A 49 3.98 2.63 -5.88
C ILE A 49 5.02 3.74 -6.02
N GLY A 50 5.35 4.10 -7.27
CA GLY A 50 6.27 5.21 -7.55
C GLY A 50 5.49 6.50 -7.75
N VAL A 51 5.77 7.53 -6.96
CA VAL A 51 5.04 8.81 -7.03
C VAL A 51 5.99 9.99 -6.83
N GLU A 52 5.51 11.17 -7.21
CA GLU A 52 6.16 12.41 -6.82
C GLU A 52 5.77 12.75 -5.39
N GLU A 53 6.62 13.52 -4.72
CA GLU A 53 6.42 13.86 -3.31
C GLU A 53 5.06 14.49 -3.04
N ASP A 54 4.57 15.34 -3.95
CA ASP A 54 3.29 16.02 -3.80
C ASP A 54 2.08 15.09 -3.96
N GLN A 55 2.29 13.86 -4.43
CA GLN A 55 1.22 12.87 -4.60
C GLN A 55 1.09 11.90 -3.42
N ILE A 56 2.00 11.94 -2.46
CA ILE A 56 2.00 10.99 -1.34
C ILE A 56 0.68 11.03 -0.57
N ASP A 57 0.23 12.23 -0.20
CA ASP A 57 -0.99 12.37 0.59
C ASP A 57 -2.21 11.82 -0.15
N ARG A 58 -2.27 12.05 -1.45
CA ARG A 58 -3.35 11.53 -2.29
C ARG A 58 -3.37 10.00 -2.30
N VAL A 59 -2.19 9.38 -2.47
CA VAL A 59 -2.08 7.91 -2.46
C VAL A 59 -2.49 7.35 -1.11
N VAL A 60 -2.02 7.96 -0.03
CA VAL A 60 -2.37 7.54 1.33
C VAL A 60 -3.88 7.62 1.53
N ASP A 61 -4.52 8.70 1.10
CA ASP A 61 -5.97 8.87 1.24
C ASP A 61 -6.74 7.83 0.42
N LEU A 62 -6.29 7.53 -0.80
CA LEU A 62 -6.93 6.50 -1.63
C LEU A 62 -6.86 5.13 -0.98
N ILE A 63 -5.72 4.78 -0.39
CA ILE A 63 -5.56 3.50 0.29
C ILE A 63 -6.39 3.46 1.56
N LYS A 64 -6.40 4.54 2.34
CA LYS A 64 -7.22 4.61 3.55
C LYS A 64 -8.71 4.42 3.26
N ALA A 65 -9.19 4.99 2.17
CA ALA A 65 -10.60 4.89 1.80
C ALA A 65 -11.02 3.45 1.52
N GLU A 66 -10.11 2.61 1.06
CA GLU A 66 -10.40 1.24 0.66
C GLU A 66 -9.96 0.20 1.70
N THR A 67 -9.24 0.61 2.74
CA THR A 67 -8.76 -0.30 3.77
C THR A 67 -9.28 0.15 5.13
N HIS A 68 -10.18 -0.63 5.70
CA HIS A 68 -10.79 -0.26 6.97
C HIS A 68 -10.11 -0.97 8.13
N SER A 69 -9.79 -0.21 9.18
CA SER A 69 -9.33 -0.80 10.43
C SER A 69 -10.49 -1.52 11.10
N LYS A 70 -10.23 -2.69 11.64
CA LYS A 70 -11.23 -3.48 12.36
C LYS A 70 -10.84 -3.59 13.82
N ASN A 71 -11.81 -3.40 14.70
CA ASN A 71 -11.64 -3.67 16.11
C ASN A 71 -12.06 -5.11 16.38
N VAL A 72 -11.15 -5.90 16.91
CA VAL A 72 -11.40 -7.30 17.24
C VAL A 72 -11.26 -7.46 18.74
N LYS A 73 -12.26 -8.06 19.37
CA LYS A 73 -12.17 -8.38 20.79
C LYS A 73 -11.34 -9.65 21.01
N ALA A 74 -10.29 -9.50 21.81
CA ALA A 74 -9.48 -10.62 22.24
C ALA A 74 -9.56 -10.68 23.77
N GLY A 75 -10.42 -11.55 24.31
CA GLY A 75 -10.69 -11.59 25.75
C GLY A 75 -11.40 -10.33 26.22
N ASN A 76 -10.81 -9.60 27.16
CA ASN A 76 -11.34 -8.34 27.65
C ASN A 76 -10.75 -7.10 26.95
N ASP A 77 -9.85 -7.31 25.99
CA ASP A 77 -9.15 -6.22 25.30
C ASP A 77 -9.65 -6.08 23.87
N GLU A 78 -9.71 -4.83 23.40
CA GLU A 78 -9.96 -4.54 21.99
C GLU A 78 -8.64 -4.36 21.27
N ILE A 79 -8.49 -5.06 20.14
CA ILE A 79 -7.30 -4.95 19.27
C ILE A 79 -7.73 -4.34 17.95
N THR A 80 -7.06 -3.26 17.54
CA THR A 80 -7.30 -2.68 16.22
C THR A 80 -6.42 -3.38 15.20
N VAL A 81 -7.05 -3.98 14.18
CA VAL A 81 -6.34 -4.61 13.07
C VAL A 81 -6.38 -3.66 11.89
N GLY A 82 -5.22 -3.15 11.47
CA GLY A 82 -5.11 -2.26 10.34
C GLY A 82 -5.21 -3.01 9.02
N GLY A 83 -5.79 -2.36 8.01
CA GLY A 83 -5.93 -2.93 6.66
C GLY A 83 -4.68 -2.79 5.81
N ALA A 84 -3.78 -1.87 6.16
CA ALA A 84 -2.57 -1.61 5.37
C ALA A 84 -1.45 -1.04 6.21
N ASN A 85 -0.20 -1.33 5.79
CA ASN A 85 1.00 -0.69 6.31
C ASN A 85 1.74 -0.04 5.14
N LEU A 86 2.15 1.21 5.28
CA LEU A 86 2.82 1.96 4.24
C LEU A 86 4.20 2.40 4.70
N PHE A 87 5.19 2.19 3.83
CA PHE A 87 6.54 2.69 4.02
C PHE A 87 6.85 3.65 2.89
N VAL A 88 7.34 4.84 3.21
CA VAL A 88 7.70 5.85 2.20
C VAL A 88 9.21 6.02 2.20
N MET A 89 9.79 5.90 1.03
CA MET A 89 11.25 5.97 0.86
C MET A 89 11.61 6.92 -0.27
N ASP A 90 12.77 7.55 -0.14
CA ASP A 90 13.31 8.37 -1.23
C ASP A 90 13.83 7.48 -2.35
N ILE A 91 13.66 7.93 -3.60
CA ILE A 91 14.26 7.29 -4.77
C ILE A 91 15.39 8.19 -5.27
N ASP A 92 16.60 7.67 -5.20
CA ASP A 92 17.78 8.41 -5.69
C ASP A 92 17.88 8.40 -7.21
N GLN A 93 17.50 7.28 -7.82
CA GLN A 93 17.61 7.12 -9.27
C GLN A 93 16.55 6.17 -9.80
N TYR A 94 15.94 6.54 -10.93
CA TYR A 94 14.99 5.71 -11.63
C TYR A 94 15.43 5.57 -13.09
N LEU A 95 15.55 4.34 -13.56
CA LEU A 95 15.91 4.05 -14.95
C LEU A 95 14.81 3.20 -15.58
N LYS A 96 14.28 3.69 -16.68
CA LYS A 96 13.33 2.92 -17.52
C LYS A 96 14.09 2.43 -18.73
N ILE A 97 14.23 1.13 -18.82
CA ILE A 97 15.00 0.49 -19.91
C ILE A 97 14.06 -0.02 -20.99
#